data_c03743711614fe917bca18ebbdc38da3
#
_entry.id   c03743711614fe917bca18ebbdc38da3
#
_cell.length_a   1.000
_cell.length_b   1.000
_cell.length_c   1.000
_cell.angle_alpha   90.00
_cell.angle_beta   90.00
_cell.angle_gamma   90.00
#
_symmetry.space_group_name_H-M   'P 1'
#
loop_
_entity.id
_entity.type
_entity.pdbx_description
1 polymer ?
#
loop_
_entity_poly.entity_id
_entity_poly.type
_entity_poly.pdbx_seq_one_letter_code
_entity_poly.pdbx_strand_id
1 'polypeptide(L)'
;MRGLKDKVVIVTGGGGGIGGATCRRFAEAAAKVAVFDIDAAAAGHTATAIAEAGGTARAFACDITDHAAVQGAVAAAEEALGPVGVLVNNAGWDVFRLFKDSTPAEWQKLIAINLVGALNMHHAVLPGMLARKAGRIVNIASDAARVGSSGEAVYAACKAGLIGFSKTLAREHARHGITVNVVCPGATNTALFADYKRGAGNPEKLDEAFRRAVPMGRIAEPEDLPGAILFFSSDDAAFITGQVLSVSGGLTMAG
;
A
#
# COMPACT_ATOMS: atom_id res chain seq x y z
N MET A 1 -3.71 12.34 -14.97
CA MET A 1 -4.84 11.57 -14.39
C MET A 1 -5.83 12.58 -13.82
N ARG A 2 -7.10 12.45 -14.17
CA ARG A 2 -8.16 13.40 -13.77
C ARG A 2 -8.54 13.20 -12.30
N GLY A 3 -8.97 14.30 -11.66
CA GLY A 3 -9.63 14.25 -10.35
C GLY A 3 -8.70 13.99 -9.16
N LEU A 4 -7.38 14.14 -9.28
CA LEU A 4 -6.44 14.01 -8.16
C LEU A 4 -6.09 15.37 -7.54
N LYS A 5 -6.15 16.45 -8.32
CA LYS A 5 -5.86 17.80 -7.82
C LYS A 5 -6.72 18.13 -6.59
N ASP A 6 -6.10 18.65 -5.56
CA ASP A 6 -6.68 19.05 -4.27
C ASP A 6 -7.33 17.92 -3.45
N LYS A 7 -7.32 16.66 -3.94
CA LYS A 7 -7.77 15.50 -3.14
C LYS A 7 -6.84 15.25 -1.98
N VAL A 8 -7.39 14.98 -0.81
CA VAL A 8 -6.64 14.48 0.33
C VAL A 8 -6.41 12.98 0.20
N VAL A 9 -5.15 12.59 0.24
CA VAL A 9 -4.70 11.20 0.07
C VAL A 9 -3.95 10.76 1.31
N ILE A 10 -4.40 9.71 1.97
CA ILE A 10 -3.62 9.02 3.01
C ILE A 10 -2.82 7.90 2.35
N VAL A 11 -1.52 7.83 2.64
CA VAL A 11 -0.64 6.71 2.28
C VAL A 11 -0.01 6.16 3.54
N THR A 12 -0.30 4.92 3.89
CA THR A 12 0.32 4.23 5.03
C THR A 12 1.66 3.62 4.63
N GLY A 13 2.66 3.62 5.53
CA GLY A 13 4.03 3.26 5.20
C GLY A 13 4.63 4.26 4.20
N GLY A 14 4.25 5.53 4.33
CA GLY A 14 4.63 6.61 3.43
C GLY A 14 6.03 7.16 3.64
N GLY A 15 6.74 6.71 4.69
CA GLY A 15 8.09 7.15 5.02
C GLY A 15 9.18 6.65 4.06
N GLY A 16 8.90 5.65 3.20
CA GLY A 16 9.90 5.13 2.28
C GLY A 16 9.36 4.11 1.30
N GLY A 17 10.27 3.53 0.50
CA GLY A 17 9.94 2.50 -0.48
C GLY A 17 8.79 2.88 -1.42
N ILE A 18 7.88 1.94 -1.67
CA ILE A 18 6.71 2.14 -2.53
C ILE A 18 5.82 3.28 -1.99
N GLY A 19 5.61 3.35 -0.67
CA GLY A 19 4.79 4.39 -0.04
C GLY A 19 5.33 5.79 -0.26
N GLY A 20 6.63 5.99 -0.03
CA GLY A 20 7.30 7.28 -0.26
C GLY A 20 7.26 7.71 -1.73
N ALA A 21 7.53 6.79 -2.67
CA ALA A 21 7.40 7.05 -4.10
C ALA A 21 5.95 7.41 -4.47
N THR A 22 4.97 6.72 -3.88
CA THR A 22 3.55 6.99 -4.08
C THR A 22 3.16 8.37 -3.56
N CYS A 23 3.64 8.77 -2.36
CA CYS A 23 3.41 10.11 -1.81
C CYS A 23 3.93 11.20 -2.75
N ARG A 24 5.17 11.09 -3.22
CA ARG A 24 5.75 12.05 -4.17
C ARG A 24 4.91 12.13 -5.43
N ARG A 25 4.53 11.02 -6.00
CA ARG A 25 3.77 10.97 -7.25
C ARG A 25 2.36 11.55 -7.11
N PHE A 26 1.68 11.40 -5.96
CA PHE A 26 0.43 12.10 -5.68
C PHE A 26 0.63 13.61 -5.56
N ALA A 27 1.69 14.05 -4.89
CA ALA A 27 2.01 15.49 -4.78
C ALA A 27 2.27 16.13 -6.15
N GLU A 28 2.98 15.45 -7.07
CA GLU A 28 3.17 15.88 -8.46
C GLU A 28 1.83 15.99 -9.21
N ALA A 29 0.82 15.22 -8.83
CA ALA A 29 -0.54 15.32 -9.36
C ALA A 29 -1.38 16.39 -8.64
N ALA A 30 -0.73 17.27 -7.85
CA ALA A 30 -1.33 18.33 -7.05
C ALA A 30 -2.36 17.84 -6.00
N ALA A 31 -2.23 16.61 -5.52
CA ALA A 31 -2.98 16.12 -4.37
C ALA A 31 -2.35 16.63 -3.06
N LYS A 32 -3.15 16.66 -1.99
CA LYS A 32 -2.70 16.93 -0.61
C LYS A 32 -2.41 15.60 0.07
N VAL A 33 -1.17 15.36 0.46
CA VAL A 33 -0.71 14.05 0.93
C VAL A 33 -0.58 14.01 2.44
N ALA A 34 -1.32 13.11 3.08
CA ALA A 34 -1.12 12.70 4.47
C ALA A 34 -0.18 11.48 4.50
N VAL A 35 1.05 11.70 4.90
CA VAL A 35 2.10 10.67 4.99
C VAL A 35 1.98 9.98 6.33
N PHE A 36 1.43 8.77 6.37
CA PHE A 36 1.29 7.97 7.58
C PHE A 36 2.44 6.97 7.67
N ASP A 37 3.14 6.96 8.81
CA ASP A 37 4.15 5.95 9.10
C ASP A 37 4.29 5.76 10.61
N ILE A 38 4.72 4.57 11.05
CA ILE A 38 5.07 4.33 12.45
C ILE A 38 6.38 5.07 12.81
N ASP A 39 7.27 5.24 11.84
CA ASP A 39 8.47 6.06 11.94
C ASP A 39 8.14 7.53 11.61
N ALA A 40 7.96 8.34 12.64
CA ALA A 40 7.67 9.75 12.52
C ALA A 40 8.76 10.53 11.75
N ALA A 41 10.03 10.16 11.89
CA ALA A 41 11.14 10.80 11.20
C ALA A 41 11.11 10.51 9.70
N ALA A 42 10.89 9.26 9.32
CA ALA A 42 10.76 8.85 7.92
C ALA A 42 9.56 9.52 7.24
N ALA A 43 8.40 9.56 7.92
CA ALA A 43 7.24 10.32 7.44
C ALA A 43 7.55 11.81 7.26
N GLY A 44 8.23 12.41 8.23
CA GLY A 44 8.67 13.80 8.21
C GLY A 44 9.58 14.11 7.03
N HIS A 45 10.57 13.27 6.76
CA HIS A 45 11.47 13.41 5.62
C HIS A 45 10.71 13.39 4.28
N THR A 46 9.77 12.46 4.12
CA THR A 46 8.95 12.38 2.90
C THR A 46 8.08 13.65 2.74
N ALA A 47 7.43 14.11 3.81
CA ALA A 47 6.59 15.30 3.76
C ALA A 47 7.41 16.57 3.47
N THR A 48 8.59 16.71 4.06
CA THR A 48 9.51 17.84 3.82
C THR A 48 9.98 17.85 2.37
N ALA A 49 10.42 16.71 1.84
CA ALA A 49 10.86 16.64 0.43
C ALA A 49 9.75 17.01 -0.56
N ILE A 50 8.50 16.64 -0.26
CA ILE A 50 7.34 17.04 -1.06
C ILE A 50 7.12 18.55 -0.98
N ALA A 51 7.21 19.14 0.21
CA ALA A 51 7.03 20.59 0.39
C ALA A 51 8.13 21.39 -0.31
N GLU A 52 9.38 20.97 -0.23
CA GLU A 52 10.52 21.56 -0.94
C GLU A 52 10.35 21.52 -2.48
N ALA A 53 9.68 20.46 -2.98
CA ALA A 53 9.32 20.36 -4.40
C ALA A 53 8.05 21.17 -4.78
N GLY A 54 7.48 21.94 -3.84
CA GLY A 54 6.30 22.78 -4.07
C GLY A 54 4.95 22.05 -3.93
N GLY A 55 4.94 20.80 -3.45
CA GLY A 55 3.74 20.03 -3.17
C GLY A 55 3.16 20.30 -1.78
N THR A 56 2.01 19.70 -1.48
CA THR A 56 1.37 19.79 -0.16
C THR A 56 1.40 18.42 0.52
N ALA A 57 2.12 18.31 1.63
CA ALA A 57 2.16 17.10 2.44
C ALA A 57 2.26 17.42 3.94
N ARG A 58 1.73 16.52 4.77
CA ARG A 58 1.92 16.51 6.22
C ARG A 58 2.20 15.10 6.71
N ALA A 59 3.09 14.97 7.68
CA ALA A 59 3.44 13.70 8.32
C ALA A 59 2.55 13.44 9.55
N PHE A 60 2.16 12.17 9.71
CA PHE A 60 1.40 11.68 10.86
C PHE A 60 2.01 10.38 11.35
N ALA A 61 2.53 10.38 12.57
CA ALA A 61 2.98 9.16 13.22
C ALA A 61 1.78 8.29 13.56
N CYS A 62 1.75 7.05 13.06
CA CYS A 62 0.60 6.17 13.25
C CYS A 62 1.02 4.69 13.21
N ASP A 63 0.80 3.99 14.32
CA ASP A 63 0.79 2.53 14.31
C ASP A 63 -0.58 2.06 13.81
N ILE A 64 -0.62 1.51 12.60
CA ILE A 64 -1.86 1.03 12.00
C ILE A 64 -2.47 -0.18 12.73
N THR A 65 -1.72 -0.86 13.58
CA THR A 65 -2.21 -1.99 14.38
C THR A 65 -3.06 -1.54 15.56
N ASP A 66 -2.92 -0.28 15.98
CA ASP A 66 -3.72 0.35 17.03
C ASP A 66 -4.91 1.10 16.42
N HIS A 67 -6.11 0.56 16.62
CA HIS A 67 -7.34 1.15 16.07
C HIS A 67 -7.61 2.58 16.59
N ALA A 68 -7.33 2.87 17.86
CA ALA A 68 -7.55 4.20 18.43
C ALA A 68 -6.55 5.22 17.89
N ALA A 69 -5.27 4.82 17.75
CA ALA A 69 -4.25 5.64 17.11
C ALA A 69 -4.62 5.97 15.65
N VAL A 70 -5.14 4.99 14.90
CA VAL A 70 -5.61 5.19 13.52
C VAL A 70 -6.74 6.20 13.46
N GLN A 71 -7.75 6.09 14.32
CA GLN A 71 -8.87 7.04 14.35
C GLN A 71 -8.38 8.47 14.64
N GLY A 72 -7.50 8.64 15.63
CA GLY A 72 -6.91 9.93 15.95
C GLY A 72 -6.09 10.53 14.82
N ALA A 73 -5.26 9.71 14.18
CA ALA A 73 -4.43 10.17 13.06
C ALA A 73 -5.26 10.55 11.82
N VAL A 74 -6.32 9.79 11.50
CA VAL A 74 -7.24 10.12 10.40
C VAL A 74 -7.97 11.43 10.69
N ALA A 75 -8.50 11.63 11.90
CA ALA A 75 -9.15 12.87 12.29
C ALA A 75 -8.20 14.09 12.18
N ALA A 76 -6.97 13.95 12.68
CA ALA A 76 -5.95 15.00 12.56
C ALA A 76 -5.57 15.30 11.09
N ALA A 77 -5.54 14.28 10.24
CA ALA A 77 -5.29 14.48 8.80
C ALA A 77 -6.46 15.22 8.12
N GLU A 78 -7.70 14.87 8.46
CA GLU A 78 -8.87 15.57 7.92
C GLU A 78 -8.98 17.02 8.42
N GLU A 79 -8.62 17.29 9.68
CA GLU A 79 -8.53 18.66 10.19
C GLU A 79 -7.47 19.49 9.46
N ALA A 80 -6.30 18.91 9.21
CA ALA A 80 -5.17 19.61 8.63
C ALA A 80 -5.24 19.83 7.11
N LEU A 81 -5.83 18.90 6.37
CA LEU A 81 -5.78 18.86 4.90
C LEU A 81 -7.16 18.87 4.24
N GLY A 82 -8.20 18.59 4.99
CA GLY A 82 -9.58 18.43 4.51
C GLY A 82 -10.01 16.95 4.42
N PRO A 83 -11.24 16.68 3.95
CA PRO A 83 -11.82 15.35 3.97
C PRO A 83 -11.06 14.34 3.09
N VAL A 84 -10.80 13.15 3.63
CA VAL A 84 -10.04 12.10 2.95
C VAL A 84 -10.78 11.57 1.73
N GLY A 85 -10.23 11.81 0.55
CA GLY A 85 -10.77 11.34 -0.74
C GLY A 85 -10.16 10.03 -1.22
N VAL A 86 -8.91 9.74 -0.82
CA VAL A 86 -8.17 8.53 -1.23
C VAL A 86 -7.47 7.91 -0.03
N LEU A 87 -7.56 6.58 0.09
CA LEU A 87 -6.76 5.77 1.01
C LEU A 87 -5.88 4.82 0.21
N VAL A 88 -4.57 4.85 0.46
CA VAL A 88 -3.61 3.84 -0.02
C VAL A 88 -3.08 3.06 1.18
N ASN A 89 -3.56 1.82 1.36
CA ASN A 89 -3.04 0.89 2.36
C ASN A 89 -1.78 0.22 1.80
N ASN A 90 -0.63 0.83 2.08
CA ASN A 90 0.66 0.35 1.62
C ASN A 90 1.53 -0.23 2.74
N ALA A 91 1.36 0.21 4.00
CA ALA A 91 2.13 -0.31 5.11
C ALA A 91 2.09 -1.85 5.15
N GLY A 92 3.24 -2.44 5.37
CA GLY A 92 3.41 -3.88 5.43
C GLY A 92 4.76 -4.26 6.00
N TRP A 93 4.85 -5.48 6.49
CA TRP A 93 6.08 -6.07 7.01
C TRP A 93 6.11 -7.55 6.64
N ASP A 94 7.28 -8.09 6.42
CA ASP A 94 7.48 -9.50 6.15
C ASP A 94 8.74 -10.03 6.83
N VAL A 95 8.79 -11.35 7.00
CA VAL A 95 9.95 -12.12 7.42
C VAL A 95 10.04 -13.38 6.57
N PHE A 96 11.13 -13.50 5.82
CA PHE A 96 11.36 -14.68 5.01
C PHE A 96 11.75 -15.87 5.88
N ARG A 97 10.83 -16.85 5.98
CA ARG A 97 11.04 -18.07 6.75
C ARG A 97 10.12 -19.18 6.27
N LEU A 98 10.66 -20.39 6.09
CA LEU A 98 9.82 -21.56 5.80
C LEU A 98 8.82 -21.77 6.94
N PHE A 99 7.58 -22.10 6.62
CA PHE A 99 6.50 -22.17 7.61
C PHE A 99 6.83 -23.10 8.78
N LYS A 100 7.47 -24.24 8.52
CA LYS A 100 7.89 -25.20 9.57
C LYS A 100 8.87 -24.62 10.61
N ASP A 101 9.58 -23.55 10.25
CA ASP A 101 10.59 -22.90 11.08
C ASP A 101 10.08 -21.57 11.66
N SER A 102 8.84 -21.16 11.33
CA SER A 102 8.23 -19.92 11.79
C SER A 102 7.57 -20.08 13.16
N THR A 103 7.34 -18.97 13.85
CA THR A 103 6.78 -18.94 15.20
C THR A 103 5.41 -18.29 15.29
N PRO A 104 4.55 -18.66 16.26
CA PRO A 104 3.27 -17.98 16.50
C PRO A 104 3.39 -16.48 16.72
N ALA A 105 4.47 -16.00 17.33
CA ALA A 105 4.71 -14.55 17.54
C ALA A 105 4.94 -13.83 16.20
N GLU A 106 5.68 -14.42 15.27
CA GLU A 106 5.85 -13.89 13.91
C GLU A 106 4.51 -13.86 13.17
N TRP A 107 3.69 -14.91 13.29
CA TRP A 107 2.36 -14.94 12.64
C TRP A 107 1.45 -13.83 13.14
N GLN A 108 1.40 -13.62 14.47
CA GLN A 108 0.59 -12.55 15.07
C GLN A 108 1.03 -11.19 14.56
N LYS A 109 2.34 -10.93 14.49
CA LYS A 109 2.88 -9.67 13.97
C LYS A 109 2.55 -9.48 12.47
N LEU A 110 2.71 -10.53 11.65
CA LEU A 110 2.36 -10.51 10.23
C LEU A 110 0.88 -10.21 10.03
N ILE A 111 -0.01 -10.87 10.76
CA ILE A 111 -1.46 -10.67 10.69
C ILE A 111 -1.82 -9.26 11.16
N ALA A 112 -1.27 -8.79 12.28
CA ALA A 112 -1.55 -7.47 12.82
C ALA A 112 -1.21 -6.37 11.81
N ILE A 113 -0.03 -6.41 11.20
CA ILE A 113 0.42 -5.35 10.29
C ILE A 113 -0.24 -5.49 8.90
N ASN A 114 -0.18 -6.69 8.28
CA ASN A 114 -0.55 -6.83 6.86
C ASN A 114 -2.05 -7.02 6.62
N LEU A 115 -2.82 -7.34 7.66
CA LEU A 115 -4.27 -7.52 7.54
C LEU A 115 -5.02 -6.57 8.48
N VAL A 116 -4.85 -6.71 9.80
CA VAL A 116 -5.64 -5.94 10.79
C VAL A 116 -5.40 -4.44 10.64
N GLY A 117 -4.15 -4.01 10.41
CA GLY A 117 -3.82 -2.60 10.19
C GLY A 117 -4.58 -2.00 9.00
N ALA A 118 -4.68 -2.75 7.89
CA ALA A 118 -5.50 -2.30 6.76
C ALA A 118 -6.99 -2.23 7.12
N LEU A 119 -7.53 -3.20 7.89
CA LEU A 119 -8.92 -3.16 8.35
C LEU A 119 -9.18 -1.92 9.22
N ASN A 120 -8.27 -1.58 10.14
CA ASN A 120 -8.36 -0.38 10.97
C ASN A 120 -8.44 0.90 10.12
N MET A 121 -7.58 1.02 9.10
CA MET A 121 -7.58 2.17 8.19
C MET A 121 -8.88 2.28 7.40
N HIS A 122 -9.40 1.16 6.87
CA HIS A 122 -10.69 1.16 6.18
C HIS A 122 -11.81 1.62 7.12
N HIS A 123 -11.85 1.06 8.34
CA HIS A 123 -12.89 1.39 9.31
C HIS A 123 -12.89 2.88 9.68
N ALA A 124 -11.71 3.50 9.76
CA ALA A 124 -11.59 4.92 10.10
C ALA A 124 -12.04 5.87 8.96
N VAL A 125 -11.75 5.54 7.69
CA VAL A 125 -12.06 6.46 6.56
C VAL A 125 -13.45 6.24 5.95
N LEU A 126 -13.99 5.02 6.02
CA LEU A 126 -15.27 4.68 5.37
C LEU A 126 -16.45 5.55 5.80
N PRO A 127 -16.66 5.89 7.08
CA PRO A 127 -17.79 6.73 7.48
C PRO A 127 -17.81 8.08 6.74
N GLY A 128 -16.66 8.75 6.65
CA GLY A 128 -16.52 10.01 5.91
C GLY A 128 -16.77 9.85 4.40
N MET A 129 -16.22 8.81 3.79
CA MET A 129 -16.43 8.51 2.36
C MET A 129 -17.90 8.19 2.07
N LEU A 130 -18.58 7.41 2.93
CA LEU A 130 -20.01 7.08 2.79
C LEU A 130 -20.89 8.31 2.90
N ALA A 131 -20.63 9.20 3.87
CA ALA A 131 -21.38 10.44 4.04
C ALA A 131 -21.30 11.33 2.80
N ARG A 132 -20.14 11.38 2.15
CA ARG A 132 -19.91 12.17 0.92
C ARG A 132 -20.26 11.43 -0.37
N LYS A 133 -20.58 10.14 -0.30
CA LYS A 133 -20.83 9.25 -1.46
C LYS A 133 -19.68 9.31 -2.49
N ALA A 134 -18.46 9.38 -2.02
CA ALA A 134 -17.27 9.46 -2.84
C ALA A 134 -16.05 8.96 -2.08
N GLY A 135 -15.25 8.09 -2.70
CA GLY A 135 -14.00 7.57 -2.14
C GLY A 135 -13.25 6.68 -3.11
N ARG A 136 -11.95 6.61 -2.95
CA ARG A 136 -11.07 5.69 -3.68
C ARG A 136 -10.19 4.98 -2.67
N ILE A 137 -10.15 3.66 -2.72
CA ILE A 137 -9.29 2.86 -1.85
C ILE A 137 -8.43 1.95 -2.72
N VAL A 138 -7.12 2.00 -2.50
CA VAL A 138 -6.15 1.14 -3.16
C VAL A 138 -5.37 0.38 -2.10
N ASN A 139 -5.50 -0.94 -2.10
CA ASN A 139 -4.79 -1.81 -1.19
C ASN A 139 -3.55 -2.39 -1.88
N ILE A 140 -2.39 -2.31 -1.23
CA ILE A 140 -1.17 -2.92 -1.73
C ILE A 140 -1.06 -4.34 -1.15
N ALA A 141 -1.34 -5.32 -2.02
CA ALA A 141 -1.17 -6.73 -1.69
C ALA A 141 0.25 -7.21 -2.08
N SER A 142 0.35 -8.32 -2.76
CA SER A 142 1.60 -8.89 -3.30
C SER A 142 1.27 -9.94 -4.36
N ASP A 143 2.16 -10.17 -5.29
CA ASP A 143 2.07 -11.34 -6.19
C ASP A 143 2.14 -12.65 -5.42
N ALA A 144 2.84 -12.68 -4.25
CA ALA A 144 2.81 -13.82 -3.34
C ALA A 144 1.39 -14.24 -2.92
N ALA A 145 0.46 -13.27 -2.84
CA ALA A 145 -0.95 -13.54 -2.53
C ALA A 145 -1.72 -14.21 -3.69
N ARG A 146 -1.20 -14.14 -4.90
CA ARG A 146 -1.87 -14.64 -6.11
C ARG A 146 -1.39 -16.01 -6.52
N VAL A 147 -0.08 -16.28 -6.35
CA VAL A 147 0.56 -17.51 -6.89
C VAL A 147 1.35 -18.27 -5.83
N GLY A 148 1.43 -17.74 -4.60
CA GLY A 148 2.28 -18.26 -3.55
C GLY A 148 3.74 -17.82 -3.71
N SER A 149 4.47 -17.84 -2.59
CA SER A 149 5.91 -17.57 -2.55
C SER A 149 6.54 -18.40 -1.44
N SER A 150 7.63 -19.08 -1.74
CA SER A 150 8.32 -19.91 -0.74
C SER A 150 8.90 -19.02 0.36
N GLY A 151 8.65 -19.38 1.61
CA GLY A 151 9.12 -18.63 2.78
C GLY A 151 8.21 -17.48 3.23
N GLU A 152 7.08 -17.22 2.56
CA GLU A 152 6.15 -16.12 2.84
C GLU A 152 4.72 -16.61 3.15
N ALA A 153 4.54 -17.82 3.69
CA ALA A 153 3.24 -18.48 3.80
C ALA A 153 2.19 -17.62 4.54
N VAL A 154 2.53 -17.08 5.72
CA VAL A 154 1.59 -16.26 6.52
C VAL A 154 1.41 -14.87 5.91
N TYR A 155 2.47 -14.27 5.38
CA TYR A 155 2.38 -13.01 4.63
C TYR A 155 1.45 -13.16 3.41
N ALA A 156 1.67 -14.17 2.59
CA ALA A 156 0.82 -14.48 1.43
C ALA A 156 -0.65 -14.68 1.83
N ALA A 157 -0.91 -15.38 2.94
CA ALA A 157 -2.26 -15.57 3.48
C ALA A 157 -2.90 -14.22 3.88
N CYS A 158 -2.17 -13.33 4.57
CA CYS A 158 -2.66 -11.99 4.92
C CYS A 158 -3.00 -11.16 3.68
N LYS A 159 -2.09 -11.14 2.69
CA LYS A 159 -2.28 -10.38 1.46
C LYS A 159 -3.39 -10.96 0.58
N ALA A 160 -3.58 -12.29 0.58
CA ALA A 160 -4.73 -12.96 -0.06
C ALA A 160 -6.05 -12.62 0.66
N GLY A 161 -6.05 -12.60 1.99
CA GLY A 161 -7.17 -12.14 2.80
C GLY A 161 -7.57 -10.70 2.46
N LEU A 162 -6.58 -9.82 2.31
CA LEU A 162 -6.82 -8.42 1.90
C LEU A 162 -7.45 -8.32 0.49
N ILE A 163 -7.08 -9.19 -0.45
CA ILE A 163 -7.73 -9.27 -1.77
C ILE A 163 -9.21 -9.65 -1.64
N GLY A 164 -9.53 -10.70 -0.87
CA GLY A 164 -10.92 -11.13 -0.62
C GLY A 164 -11.74 -10.04 0.05
N PHE A 165 -11.18 -9.42 1.09
CA PHE A 165 -11.79 -8.28 1.80
C PHE A 165 -12.08 -7.10 0.86
N SER A 166 -11.11 -6.74 0.01
CA SER A 166 -11.27 -5.65 -0.97
C SER A 166 -12.42 -5.88 -1.94
N LYS A 167 -12.57 -7.11 -2.45
CA LYS A 167 -13.69 -7.49 -3.34
C LYS A 167 -15.04 -7.39 -2.65
N THR A 168 -15.10 -7.73 -1.36
CA THR A 168 -16.33 -7.61 -0.55
C THR A 168 -16.70 -6.15 -0.36
N LEU A 169 -15.77 -5.30 0.09
CA LEU A 169 -16.01 -3.86 0.25
C LEU A 169 -16.38 -3.16 -1.06
N ALA A 170 -15.78 -3.58 -2.18
CA ALA A 170 -16.14 -3.07 -3.50
C ALA A 170 -17.63 -3.31 -3.80
N ARG A 171 -18.17 -4.50 -3.46
CA ARG A 171 -19.60 -4.81 -3.64
C ARG A 171 -20.50 -4.02 -2.69
N GLU A 172 -20.12 -3.90 -1.42
CA GLU A 172 -20.90 -3.21 -0.39
C GLU A 172 -21.05 -1.71 -0.68
N HIS A 173 -20.00 -1.08 -1.26
CA HIS A 173 -19.90 0.37 -1.32
C HIS A 173 -19.93 0.97 -2.73
N ALA A 174 -19.99 0.17 -3.80
CA ALA A 174 -20.05 0.66 -5.18
C ALA A 174 -21.21 1.63 -5.41
N ARG A 175 -22.41 1.33 -4.89
CA ARG A 175 -23.59 2.21 -4.97
C ARG A 175 -23.42 3.58 -4.27
N HIS A 176 -22.40 3.70 -3.43
CA HIS A 176 -22.05 4.94 -2.73
C HIS A 176 -20.91 5.69 -3.42
N GLY A 177 -20.57 5.34 -4.66
CA GLY A 177 -19.49 6.01 -5.40
C GLY A 177 -18.07 5.72 -4.88
N ILE A 178 -17.91 4.68 -4.05
CA ILE A 178 -16.63 4.27 -3.50
C ILE A 178 -16.08 3.08 -4.30
N THR A 179 -14.85 3.17 -4.78
CA THR A 179 -14.15 2.05 -5.43
C THR A 179 -13.06 1.51 -4.53
N VAL A 180 -12.89 0.18 -4.56
CA VAL A 180 -11.83 -0.52 -3.82
C VAL A 180 -11.10 -1.44 -4.78
N ASN A 181 -9.82 -1.17 -5.04
CA ASN A 181 -9.00 -1.96 -5.94
C ASN A 181 -7.68 -2.38 -5.26
N VAL A 182 -7.01 -3.34 -5.84
CA VAL A 182 -5.79 -3.93 -5.29
C VAL A 182 -4.66 -3.86 -6.33
N VAL A 183 -3.49 -3.40 -5.89
CA VAL A 183 -2.23 -3.50 -6.64
C VAL A 183 -1.38 -4.57 -5.97
N CYS A 184 -0.84 -5.49 -6.76
CA CYS A 184 0.05 -6.56 -6.32
C CYS A 184 1.45 -6.32 -6.90
N PRO A 185 2.39 -5.78 -6.12
CA PRO A 185 3.78 -5.69 -6.52
C PRO A 185 4.41 -7.08 -6.66
N GLY A 186 5.31 -7.23 -7.63
CA GLY A 186 6.33 -8.27 -7.64
C GLY A 186 7.54 -7.87 -6.79
N ALA A 187 8.67 -8.55 -7.00
CA ALA A 187 9.93 -8.20 -6.36
C ALA A 187 10.30 -6.73 -6.68
N THR A 188 10.38 -5.92 -5.63
CA THR A 188 10.62 -4.47 -5.74
C THR A 188 11.79 -4.07 -4.86
N ASN A 189 12.69 -3.25 -5.36
CA ASN A 189 13.91 -2.79 -4.70
C ASN A 189 13.60 -1.84 -3.53
N THR A 190 13.29 -2.40 -2.38
CA THR A 190 12.93 -1.71 -1.14
C THR A 190 13.78 -2.19 0.03
N ALA A 191 13.74 -1.49 1.16
CA ALA A 191 14.40 -1.94 2.39
C ALA A 191 13.90 -3.34 2.80
N LEU A 192 12.59 -3.61 2.67
CA LEU A 192 12.00 -4.92 2.95
C LEU A 192 12.61 -6.03 2.07
N PHE A 193 12.81 -5.76 0.78
CA PHE A 193 13.44 -6.70 -0.14
C PHE A 193 14.95 -6.85 0.13
N ALA A 194 15.61 -5.79 0.58
CA ALA A 194 17.01 -5.86 1.03
C ALA A 194 17.15 -6.76 2.26
N ASP A 195 16.20 -6.69 3.22
CA ASP A 195 16.17 -7.58 4.38
C ASP A 195 15.94 -9.03 3.97
N TYR A 196 15.02 -9.26 3.04
CA TYR A 196 14.79 -10.57 2.44
C TYR A 196 16.09 -11.14 1.85
N LYS A 197 16.81 -10.34 1.05
CA LYS A 197 18.10 -10.75 0.45
C LYS A 197 19.17 -11.05 1.52
N ARG A 198 19.23 -10.28 2.63
CA ARG A 198 20.19 -10.53 3.72
C ARG A 198 19.94 -11.87 4.44
N GLY A 199 18.69 -12.32 4.51
CA GLY A 199 18.32 -13.62 5.05
C GLY A 199 18.64 -14.81 4.13
N ALA A 200 18.95 -14.56 2.86
CA ALA A 200 19.31 -15.58 1.90
C ALA A 200 20.80 -15.94 2.01
N GLY A 201 21.13 -17.21 1.81
CA GLY A 201 22.52 -17.68 1.88
C GLY A 201 23.44 -17.10 0.79
N ASN A 202 22.88 -16.59 -0.32
CA ASN A 202 23.60 -15.91 -1.40
C ASN A 202 22.71 -14.82 -2.02
N PRO A 203 22.85 -13.54 -1.59
CA PRO A 203 22.05 -12.42 -2.06
C PRO A 203 22.18 -12.14 -3.56
N GLU A 204 23.36 -12.28 -4.14
CA GLU A 204 23.62 -12.00 -5.57
C GLU A 204 22.93 -13.04 -6.45
N LYS A 205 23.03 -14.31 -6.11
CA LYS A 205 22.37 -15.40 -6.82
C LYS A 205 20.85 -15.27 -6.75
N LEU A 206 20.33 -14.80 -5.62
CA LEU A 206 18.91 -14.55 -5.44
C LEU A 206 18.45 -13.38 -6.34
N ASP A 207 19.20 -12.28 -6.37
CA ASP A 207 18.93 -11.13 -7.23
C ASP A 207 18.90 -11.53 -8.72
N GLU A 208 19.89 -12.32 -9.16
CA GLU A 208 19.95 -12.85 -10.52
C GLU A 208 18.75 -13.76 -10.83
N ALA A 209 18.35 -14.61 -9.87
CA ALA A 209 17.21 -15.49 -10.05
C ALA A 209 15.89 -14.70 -10.24
N PHE A 210 15.68 -13.63 -9.45
CA PHE A 210 14.53 -12.75 -9.63
C PHE A 210 14.59 -12.01 -10.98
N ARG A 211 15.74 -11.47 -11.38
CA ARG A 211 15.88 -10.80 -12.68
C ARG A 211 15.57 -11.72 -13.86
N ARG A 212 15.98 -12.98 -13.77
CA ARG A 212 15.67 -13.99 -14.80
C ARG A 212 14.19 -14.39 -14.81
N ALA A 213 13.55 -14.42 -13.64
CA ALA A 213 12.14 -14.80 -13.52
C ALA A 213 11.19 -13.69 -14.04
N VAL A 214 11.60 -12.42 -13.96
CA VAL A 214 10.81 -11.29 -14.44
C VAL A 214 10.98 -11.13 -15.96
N PRO A 215 9.94 -11.27 -16.79
CA PRO A 215 10.06 -11.13 -18.26
C PRO A 215 10.65 -9.80 -18.74
N MET A 216 10.44 -8.69 -18.00
CA MET A 216 11.07 -7.40 -18.30
C MET A 216 12.57 -7.34 -17.94
N GLY A 217 13.16 -8.43 -17.42
CA GLY A 217 14.59 -8.56 -17.18
C GLY A 217 15.15 -7.75 -16.00
N ARG A 218 14.31 -7.16 -15.17
CA ARG A 218 14.72 -6.39 -13.98
C ARG A 218 13.75 -6.55 -12.82
N ILE A 219 14.23 -6.32 -11.63
CA ILE A 219 13.42 -6.10 -10.43
C ILE A 219 12.74 -4.72 -10.55
N ALA A 220 11.55 -4.58 -10.01
CA ALA A 220 10.86 -3.28 -9.98
C ALA A 220 11.57 -2.29 -9.05
N GLU A 221 11.57 -1.03 -9.41
CA GLU A 221 11.90 0.07 -8.51
C GLU A 221 10.62 0.60 -7.83
N PRO A 222 10.71 1.25 -6.67
CA PRO A 222 9.56 1.85 -6.00
C PRO A 222 8.73 2.75 -6.92
N GLU A 223 9.35 3.42 -7.87
CA GLU A 223 8.75 4.34 -8.83
C GLU A 223 7.92 3.66 -9.92
N ASP A 224 8.03 2.34 -10.09
CA ASP A 224 7.21 1.58 -11.04
C ASP A 224 5.76 1.40 -10.57
N LEU A 225 5.50 1.49 -9.26
CA LEU A 225 4.21 1.16 -8.65
C LEU A 225 3.19 2.31 -8.67
N PRO A 226 3.58 3.58 -8.43
CA PRO A 226 2.64 4.69 -8.29
C PRO A 226 1.73 4.90 -9.49
N GLY A 227 2.17 4.57 -10.70
CA GLY A 227 1.35 4.71 -11.92
C GLY A 227 0.02 3.98 -11.83
N ALA A 228 0.02 2.72 -11.41
CA ALA A 228 -1.17 1.90 -11.21
C ALA A 228 -2.00 2.38 -10.00
N ILE A 229 -1.33 2.78 -8.92
CA ILE A 229 -1.97 3.28 -7.69
C ILE A 229 -2.73 4.57 -7.97
N LEU A 230 -2.11 5.54 -8.64
CA LEU A 230 -2.77 6.79 -9.00
C LEU A 230 -3.90 6.57 -10.00
N PHE A 231 -3.73 5.66 -10.96
CA PHE A 231 -4.80 5.30 -11.89
C PHE A 231 -6.05 4.86 -11.15
N PHE A 232 -5.96 3.87 -10.24
CA PHE A 232 -7.10 3.41 -9.45
C PHE A 232 -7.65 4.48 -8.49
N SER A 233 -6.86 5.49 -8.12
CA SER A 233 -7.27 6.60 -7.26
C SER A 233 -7.93 7.75 -8.03
N SER A 234 -7.82 7.75 -9.36
CA SER A 234 -8.28 8.83 -10.24
C SER A 234 -9.73 8.65 -10.69
N ASP A 235 -10.27 9.69 -11.35
CA ASP A 235 -11.58 9.61 -11.99
C ASP A 235 -11.54 8.81 -13.31
N ASP A 236 -10.34 8.53 -13.85
CA ASP A 236 -10.18 7.68 -15.02
C ASP A 236 -10.53 6.21 -14.72
N ALA A 237 -10.47 5.81 -13.43
CA ALA A 237 -10.88 4.50 -12.94
C ALA A 237 -12.26 4.50 -12.23
N ALA A 238 -13.10 5.52 -12.43
CA ALA A 238 -14.35 5.67 -11.68
C ALA A 238 -15.35 4.51 -11.85
N PHE A 239 -15.23 3.74 -12.93
CA PHE A 239 -16.07 2.55 -13.20
C PHE A 239 -15.33 1.23 -12.99
N ILE A 240 -14.17 1.27 -12.30
CA ILE A 240 -13.32 0.11 -12.00
C ILE A 240 -13.32 -0.11 -10.48
N THR A 241 -13.85 -1.25 -10.03
CA THR A 241 -13.83 -1.64 -8.61
C THR A 241 -13.71 -3.15 -8.46
N GLY A 242 -13.13 -3.61 -7.35
CA GLY A 242 -12.89 -5.03 -7.05
C GLY A 242 -11.79 -5.68 -7.90
N GLN A 243 -11.00 -4.89 -8.62
CA GLN A 243 -9.95 -5.40 -9.50
C GLN A 243 -8.65 -5.64 -8.75
N VAL A 244 -7.88 -6.62 -9.23
CA VAL A 244 -6.57 -7.00 -8.70
C VAL A 244 -5.57 -6.96 -9.86
N LEU A 245 -4.63 -6.02 -9.78
CA LEU A 245 -3.63 -5.78 -10.83
C LEU A 245 -2.22 -6.09 -10.32
N SER A 246 -1.52 -7.01 -10.96
CA SER A 246 -0.09 -7.22 -10.75
C SER A 246 0.72 -6.14 -11.46
N VAL A 247 1.69 -5.57 -10.74
CA VAL A 247 2.72 -4.67 -11.26
C VAL A 247 4.07 -5.32 -10.97
N SER A 248 4.47 -6.23 -11.85
CA SER A 248 5.56 -7.18 -11.59
C SER A 248 6.46 -7.44 -12.80
N GLY A 249 6.38 -6.61 -13.85
CA GLY A 249 7.18 -6.81 -15.07
C GLY A 249 6.86 -8.12 -15.80
N GLY A 250 5.64 -8.67 -15.59
CA GLY A 250 5.21 -9.92 -16.19
C GLY A 250 5.52 -11.17 -15.35
N LEU A 251 6.09 -11.04 -14.15
CA LEU A 251 6.37 -12.17 -13.26
C LEU A 251 5.11 -12.98 -12.94
N THR A 252 3.99 -12.28 -12.75
CA THR A 252 2.68 -12.90 -12.49
C THR A 252 1.66 -12.38 -13.49
N MET A 253 0.99 -13.32 -14.18
CA MET A 253 -0.07 -13.05 -15.16
C MET A 253 -1.34 -13.84 -14.79
N ALA A 254 -1.69 -13.85 -13.50
CA ALA A 254 -2.89 -14.54 -13.03
C ALA A 254 -4.14 -13.71 -13.33
N GLY A 255 -5.16 -14.34 -13.88
CA GLY A 255 -6.50 -13.76 -14.10
C GLY A 255 -7.32 -13.60 -12.83
#